data_85932cb183a403216b1f5b83455d2526
#
_entry.id   85932cb183a403216b1f5b83455d2526
#
_cell.length_a   1.000
_cell.length_b   1.000
_cell.length_c   1.000
_cell.angle_alpha   90.00
_cell.angle_beta   90.00
_cell.angle_gamma   90.00
#
_symmetry.space_group_name_H-M   'P 1'
#
loop_
_entity.id
_entity.type
_entity.pdbx_description
1 polymer ?
#
loop_
_entity_poly.entity_id
_entity_poly.type
_entity_poly.pdbx_seq_one_letter_code
_entity_poly.pdbx_strand_id
1 'polypeptide(L)' 'MTGTVKFFNESKGFGFITNEETGQDIFVHVSALNGVELRDGDKVEYVEEEGRKGKVAGQVQVID' A
#
# COMPACT_ATOMS: atom_id res chain seq x y z
N MET A 1 -4.73 3.19 8.95
CA MET A 1 -3.90 4.32 8.50
C MET A 1 -4.26 4.69 7.09
N THR A 2 -4.11 5.95 6.76
CA THR A 2 -4.48 6.45 5.44
C THR A 2 -3.21 6.86 4.69
N GLY A 3 -3.17 6.52 3.41
CA GLY A 3 -2.05 6.88 2.56
C GLY A 3 -2.47 7.07 1.12
N THR A 4 -1.51 7.44 0.30
CA THR A 4 -1.71 7.62 -1.14
C THR A 4 -0.77 6.67 -1.88
N VAL A 5 -1.29 5.95 -2.86
CA VAL A 5 -0.47 5.04 -3.65
C VAL A 5 0.55 5.85 -4.43
N LYS A 6 1.82 5.60 -4.18
CA LYS A 6 2.91 6.23 -4.92
C LYS A 6 3.03 5.59 -6.29
N PHE A 7 3.09 4.27 -6.33
CA PHE A 7 2.99 3.49 -7.54
C PHE A 7 2.71 2.05 -7.18
N PHE A 8 2.21 1.29 -8.13
CA PHE A 8 2.05 -0.15 -7.97
C PHE A 8 2.38 -0.85 -9.29
N ASN A 9 3.27 -1.83 -9.23
CA ASN A 9 3.68 -2.59 -10.40
C ASN A 9 2.96 -3.94 -10.38
N GLU A 10 1.93 -4.07 -11.20
CA GLU A 10 1.14 -5.30 -11.27
C GLU A 10 1.94 -6.48 -11.78
N SER A 11 2.86 -6.25 -12.69
CA SER A 11 3.67 -7.34 -13.24
C SER A 11 4.55 -7.98 -12.19
N LYS A 12 5.07 -7.19 -11.27
CA LYS A 12 5.92 -7.68 -10.18
C LYS A 12 5.14 -7.95 -8.90
N GLY A 13 3.92 -7.43 -8.79
CA GLY A 13 3.07 -7.70 -7.65
C GLY A 13 3.40 -6.91 -6.41
N PHE A 14 3.97 -5.71 -6.55
CA PHE A 14 4.27 -4.87 -5.39
C PHE A 14 4.26 -3.39 -5.76
N GLY A 15 4.22 -2.58 -4.73
CA GLY A 15 4.28 -1.13 -4.88
C GLY A 15 4.55 -0.46 -3.56
N PHE A 16 4.33 0.85 -3.52
CA PHE A 16 4.52 1.65 -2.31
C PHE A 16 3.35 2.58 -2.09
N ILE A 17 3.02 2.76 -0.81
CA ILE A 17 2.01 3.70 -0.37
C ILE A 17 2.73 4.74 0.49
N THR A 18 2.46 6.03 0.24
CA THR A 18 3.02 7.09 1.07
C THR A 18 2.04 7.39 2.20
N ASN A 19 2.49 7.21 3.44
CA ASN A 19 1.68 7.50 4.62
C ASN A 19 1.42 9.00 4.69
N GLU A 20 0.15 9.39 4.76
CA GLU A 20 -0.22 10.80 4.78
C GLU A 20 0.20 11.52 6.06
N GLU A 21 0.33 10.79 7.16
CA GLU A 21 0.71 11.40 8.44
C GLU A 21 2.20 11.62 8.57
N THR A 22 3.01 10.68 8.08
CA THR A 22 4.46 10.73 8.28
C THR A 22 5.22 11.09 7.01
N GLY A 23 4.59 10.94 5.85
CA GLY A 23 5.25 11.13 4.57
C GLY A 23 6.18 10.01 4.17
N GLN A 24 6.23 8.95 4.94
CA GLN A 24 7.09 7.80 4.65
C GLN A 24 6.41 6.82 3.72
N ASP A 25 7.20 6.20 2.85
CA ASP A 25 6.72 5.16 1.95
C ASP A 25 6.69 3.84 2.69
N ILE A 26 5.64 3.06 2.43
CA ILE A 26 5.52 1.71 2.98
C ILE A 26 5.31 0.73 1.84
N PHE A 27 5.98 -0.41 1.92
CA PHE A 27 5.88 -1.46 0.91
C PHE A 27 4.51 -2.13 0.96
N VAL A 28 3.94 -2.40 -0.21
CA VAL A 28 2.68 -3.16 -0.31
C VAL A 28 2.85 -4.26 -1.33
N HIS A 29 2.46 -5.48 -0.94
CA HIS A 29 2.50 -6.64 -1.83
C HIS A 29 1.09 -6.95 -2.32
N VAL A 30 1.00 -7.54 -3.52
CA VAL A 30 -0.29 -7.85 -4.13
C VAL A 30 -1.17 -8.73 -3.23
N SER A 31 -0.56 -9.57 -2.41
CA SER A 31 -1.31 -10.44 -1.50
C SER A 31 -2.10 -9.66 -0.44
N ALA A 32 -1.73 -8.41 -0.17
CA ALA A 32 -2.43 -7.57 0.80
C ALA A 32 -3.65 -6.89 0.20
N LEU A 33 -3.85 -6.98 -1.10
CA LEU A 33 -4.89 -6.23 -1.79
C LEU A 33 -6.23 -6.95 -1.87
N ASN A 34 -6.24 -8.27 -1.69
CA ASN A 34 -7.48 -9.07 -1.75
C ASN A 34 -8.30 -8.80 -3.01
N GLY A 35 -7.62 -8.69 -4.15
CA GLY A 35 -8.29 -8.44 -5.42
C GLY A 35 -8.52 -6.97 -5.74
N VAL A 36 -8.10 -6.07 -4.88
CA VAL A 36 -8.21 -4.63 -5.13
C VAL A 36 -7.10 -4.19 -6.08
N GLU A 37 -7.45 -3.38 -7.06
CA GLU A 37 -6.45 -2.76 -7.93
C GLU A 37 -6.05 -1.41 -7.38
N LEU A 38 -4.74 -1.16 -7.35
CA LEU A 38 -4.21 0.13 -6.94
C LEU A 38 -3.67 0.87 -8.15
N ARG A 39 -3.95 2.16 -8.18
CA ARG A 39 -3.43 3.06 -9.22
C ARG A 39 -2.65 4.17 -8.56
N ASP A 40 -1.71 4.75 -9.31
CA ASP A 40 -0.93 5.88 -8.81
C ASP A 40 -1.87 7.00 -8.37
N GLY A 41 -1.68 7.47 -7.16
CA GLY A 41 -2.47 8.57 -6.62
C GLY A 41 -3.76 8.18 -5.91
N ASP A 42 -4.13 6.90 -5.91
CA ASP A 42 -5.32 6.46 -5.18
C ASP A 42 -5.14 6.62 -3.68
N LYS A 43 -6.19 7.04 -3.01
CA LYS A 43 -6.19 7.07 -1.55
C LYS A 43 -6.64 5.73 -1.01
N VAL A 44 -5.92 5.25 -0.03
CA VAL A 44 -6.16 3.94 0.55
C VAL A 44 -6.12 4.00 2.07
N GLU A 45 -6.83 3.06 2.67
CA GLU A 45 -6.69 2.77 4.08
C GLU A 45 -5.96 1.44 4.20
N TYR A 46 -5.06 1.35 5.16
CA TYR A 46 -4.26 0.15 5.36
C TYR A 46 -3.83 0.04 6.81
N VAL A 47 -3.33 -1.14 7.18
CA VAL A 47 -2.72 -1.35 8.48
C VAL A 47 -1.24 -1.68 8.28
N GLU A 48 -0.40 -1.33 9.25
CA GLU A 48 1.01 -1.71 9.20
C GLU A 48 1.16 -3.09 9.79
N GLU A 49 1.88 -3.93 9.06
CA GLU A 49 2.20 -5.29 9.51
C GLU A 49 3.68 -5.49 9.43
N GLU A 50 4.19 -6.42 10.22
CA GLU A 50 5.61 -6.75 10.15
C GLU A 50 5.89 -7.69 9.00
N GLY A 51 6.77 -7.26 8.09
CA GLY A 51 7.25 -8.08 7.01
C GLY A 51 8.69 -8.53 7.27
N ARG A 52 9.24 -9.27 6.31
CA ARG A 52 10.60 -9.80 6.46
C ARG A 52 11.67 -8.71 6.52
N LYS A 53 11.44 -7.61 5.84
CA LYS A 53 12.43 -6.53 5.72
C LYS A 53 11.98 -5.25 6.40
N GLY A 54 10.97 -5.34 7.23
CA GLY A 54 10.42 -4.18 7.89
C GLY A 54 8.91 -4.15 7.77
N LYS A 55 8.34 -2.97 7.99
CA LYS A 55 6.88 -2.83 7.97
C LYS A 55 6.35 -2.83 6.56
N VAL A 56 5.21 -3.49 6.40
CA VAL A 56 4.50 -3.56 5.13
C VAL A 56 3.04 -3.18 5.33
N ALA A 57 2.39 -2.72 4.26
CA ALA A 57 0.97 -2.42 4.31
C ALA A 57 0.17 -3.72 4.19
N GLY A 58 -0.80 -3.89 5.05
CA GLY A 58 -1.73 -5.02 4.99
C GLY A 58 -3.16 -4.54 4.94
N GLN A 59 -4.07 -5.40 4.51
CA GLN A 59 -5.51 -5.12 4.47
C GLN A 59 -5.81 -3.79 3.77
N VAL A 60 -5.24 -3.62 2.60
CA VAL A 60 -5.34 -2.37 1.86
C VAL A 60 -6.71 -2.25 1.20
N GLN A 61 -7.36 -1.10 1.37
CA GLN A 61 -8.65 -0.80 0.73
C GLN A 61 -8.58 0.59 0.12
N VAL A 62 -9.14 0.72 -1.08
CA VAL A 62 -9.26 2.02 -1.72
C VAL A 62 -10.46 2.74 -1.10
N ILE A 63 -10.24 3.97 -0.63
CA ILE A 63 -11.27 4.74 0.06
C ILE A 63 -11.72 5.97 -0.73
N ASP A 64 -11.19 6.15 -1.93
CA ASP A 64 -11.55 7.30 -2.76
C ASP A 64 -11.99 6.85 -4.12
#